data_aa5f66a864b2e5e411677cf4c3b5533a
#
_entry.id   aa5f66a864b2e5e411677cf4c3b5533a
#
_cell.length_a   1.000
_cell.length_b   1.000
_cell.length_c   1.000
_cell.angle_alpha   90.00
_cell.angle_beta   90.00
_cell.angle_gamma   90.00
#
_symmetry.space_group_name_H-M   'P 1'
#
loop_
_entity.id
_entity.type
_entity.pdbx_description
1 polymer ?
#
loop_
_entity_poly.entity_id
_entity_poly.type
_entity_poly.pdbx_seq_one_letter_code
_entity_poly.pdbx_strand_id
1 'polypeptide(L)'
;MLNQNFHEKVVLKSSQLTPVSSPCDGVERTLLERNENSEYAISTTIVEFKPNSFFNEHVHDSGEELLVLEGTFSDEFGDYPAGTYIRNPHNTKHSPFSKNGCRLLVKLRQFNPMDNLSLIHI
;
A
#
# COMPACT_ATOMS: atom_id res chain seq x y z
N MET A 1 8.03 8.89 13.11
CA MET A 1 6.60 8.72 12.79
C MET A 1 6.13 9.90 11.96
N LEU A 2 5.29 9.66 11.00
CA LEU A 2 4.84 10.67 10.04
C LEU A 2 3.31 10.78 10.08
N ASN A 3 2.79 11.97 10.36
CA ASN A 3 1.36 12.29 10.30
C ASN A 3 0.48 11.32 11.10
N GLN A 4 0.87 11.01 12.32
CA GLN A 4 0.20 10.03 13.17
C GLN A 4 -0.84 10.62 14.12
N ASN A 5 -0.97 11.94 14.19
CA ASN A 5 -2.05 12.54 14.96
C ASN A 5 -3.31 12.66 14.10
N PHE A 6 -4.21 11.68 14.22
CA PHE A 6 -5.42 11.61 13.40
C PHE A 6 -6.49 12.64 13.81
N HIS A 7 -6.25 13.42 14.84
CA HIS A 7 -7.11 14.56 15.19
C HIS A 7 -6.74 15.83 14.43
N GLU A 8 -5.63 15.82 13.72
CA GLU A 8 -5.18 16.95 12.91
C GLU A 8 -5.56 16.76 11.44
N LYS A 9 -5.96 17.86 10.81
CA LYS A 9 -6.16 17.86 9.37
C LYS A 9 -4.80 17.82 8.67
N VAL A 10 -4.66 16.93 7.69
CA VAL A 10 -3.46 16.81 6.88
C VAL A 10 -3.83 16.97 5.42
N VAL A 11 -3.14 17.86 4.72
CA VAL A 11 -3.31 18.06 3.28
C VAL A 11 -1.92 17.97 2.64
N LEU A 12 -1.74 16.97 1.80
CA LEU A 12 -0.47 16.72 1.14
C LEU A 12 -0.69 16.69 -0.38
N LYS A 13 0.17 17.40 -1.10
CA LYS A 13 0.22 17.31 -2.56
C LYS A 13 1.40 16.44 -2.92
N SER A 14 1.13 15.25 -3.46
CA SER A 14 2.17 14.27 -3.73
C SER A 14 3.26 14.79 -4.67
N SER A 15 2.91 15.70 -5.58
CA SER A 15 3.86 16.33 -6.49
C SER A 15 4.90 17.20 -5.77
N GLN A 16 4.64 17.60 -4.53
CA GLN A 16 5.55 18.42 -3.72
C GLN A 16 6.35 17.60 -2.72
N LEU A 17 6.14 16.29 -2.69
CA LEU A 17 6.84 15.38 -1.78
C LEU A 17 7.95 14.66 -2.53
N THR A 18 9.03 14.35 -1.81
CA THR A 18 10.17 13.65 -2.39
C THR A 18 9.98 12.15 -2.24
N PRO A 19 9.92 11.39 -3.36
CA PRO A 19 9.87 9.95 -3.28
C PRO A 19 11.13 9.36 -2.63
N VAL A 20 10.97 8.23 -1.96
CA VAL A 20 12.06 7.47 -1.40
C VAL A 20 12.15 6.11 -2.10
N SER A 21 13.37 5.56 -2.16
CA SER A 21 13.56 4.24 -2.77
C SER A 21 12.91 3.15 -1.91
N SER A 22 12.58 2.04 -2.57
CA SER A 22 12.15 0.82 -1.89
C SER A 22 13.29 -0.21 -1.95
N PRO A 23 13.16 -1.36 -1.25
CA PRO A 23 14.13 -2.45 -1.39
C PRO A 23 14.20 -3.05 -2.80
N CYS A 24 13.21 -2.79 -3.65
CA CYS A 24 13.16 -3.34 -5.00
C CYS A 24 13.42 -2.25 -6.03
N ASP A 25 14.28 -2.56 -7.02
CA ASP A 25 14.59 -1.63 -8.10
C ASP A 25 13.34 -1.29 -8.91
N GLY A 26 13.22 -0.04 -9.29
CA GLY A 26 12.12 0.43 -10.12
C GLY A 26 10.82 0.68 -9.34
N VAL A 27 10.82 0.50 -8.03
CA VAL A 27 9.67 0.78 -7.18
C VAL A 27 10.03 1.88 -6.19
N GLU A 28 9.31 3.00 -6.26
CA GLU A 28 9.51 4.16 -5.39
C GLU A 28 8.27 4.39 -4.53
N ARG A 29 8.47 5.02 -3.38
CA ARG A 29 7.40 5.28 -2.42
C ARG A 29 7.35 6.75 -2.07
N THR A 30 6.15 7.31 -2.00
CA THR A 30 5.91 8.63 -1.42
C THR A 30 5.10 8.43 -0.15
N LEU A 31 5.72 8.69 1.00
CA LEU A 31 5.13 8.43 2.29
C LEU A 31 4.16 9.55 2.66
N LEU A 32 2.92 9.20 2.98
CA LEU A 32 1.88 10.16 3.38
C LEU A 32 1.63 10.09 4.89
N GLU A 33 1.69 8.89 5.44
CA GLU A 33 1.47 8.64 6.85
C GLU A 33 2.17 7.34 7.22
N ARG A 34 2.84 7.29 8.38
CA ARG A 34 3.58 6.08 8.76
C ARG A 34 3.82 6.00 10.25
N ASN A 35 3.49 4.86 10.84
CA ASN A 35 3.82 4.50 12.21
C ASN A 35 4.82 3.34 12.20
N GLU A 36 6.08 3.62 12.50
CA GLU A 36 7.15 2.63 12.49
C GLU A 36 7.34 1.95 13.84
N ASN A 37 6.78 2.51 14.90
CA ASN A 37 6.99 2.02 16.27
C ASN A 37 5.95 1.01 16.72
N SER A 38 4.97 0.71 15.89
CA SER A 38 3.95 -0.28 16.19
C SER A 38 4.38 -1.65 15.69
N GLU A 39 4.07 -2.70 16.45
CA GLU A 39 4.18 -4.07 15.98
C GLU A 39 3.40 -4.29 14.70
N TYR A 40 2.29 -3.58 14.55
CA TYR A 40 1.48 -3.56 13.34
C TYR A 40 1.68 -2.21 12.66
N ALA A 41 2.85 -2.02 12.05
CA ALA A 41 3.14 -0.76 11.38
C ALA A 41 2.01 -0.38 10.42
N ILE A 42 1.48 0.81 10.61
CA ILE A 42 0.40 1.37 9.80
C ILE A 42 1.03 2.36 8.83
N SER A 43 0.63 2.32 7.59
CA SER A 43 1.12 3.30 6.63
C SER A 43 0.12 3.58 5.53
N THR A 44 0.18 4.80 5.01
CA THR A 44 -0.50 5.21 3.79
C THR A 44 0.58 5.78 2.87
N THR A 45 0.72 5.19 1.69
CA THR A 45 1.86 5.44 0.81
C THR A 45 1.39 5.44 -0.63
N ILE A 46 1.95 6.34 -1.43
CA ILE A 46 1.84 6.22 -2.89
C ILE A 46 3.03 5.42 -3.36
N VAL A 47 2.77 4.35 -4.08
CA VAL A 47 3.78 3.44 -4.62
C VAL A 47 3.77 3.55 -6.14
N GLU A 48 4.94 3.76 -6.72
CA GLU A 48 5.09 3.87 -8.16
C GLU A 48 6.01 2.76 -8.67
N PHE A 49 5.48 1.96 -9.59
CA PHE A 49 6.22 0.92 -10.30
C PHE A 49 6.63 1.46 -11.65
N LYS A 50 7.92 1.47 -11.94
CA LYS A 50 8.39 1.72 -13.30
C LYS A 50 8.07 0.51 -14.18
N PRO A 51 8.02 0.67 -15.52
CA PRO A 51 7.78 -0.48 -16.40
C PRO A 51 8.73 -1.65 -16.11
N ASN A 52 8.17 -2.85 -16.13
CA ASN A 52 8.89 -4.11 -15.85
C ASN A 52 9.47 -4.21 -14.44
N SER A 53 8.90 -3.50 -13.49
CA SER A 53 9.30 -3.59 -12.08
C SER A 53 8.43 -4.59 -11.34
N PHE A 54 8.99 -5.16 -10.27
CA PHE A 54 8.28 -6.11 -9.43
C PHE A 54 8.76 -5.99 -7.99
N PHE A 55 7.91 -6.43 -7.08
CA PHE A 55 8.30 -6.73 -5.70
C PHE A 55 8.47 -8.23 -5.55
N ASN A 56 9.45 -8.64 -4.73
CA ASN A 56 9.58 -10.04 -4.35
C ASN A 56 8.33 -10.50 -3.59
N GLU A 57 8.02 -11.79 -3.70
CA GLU A 57 6.94 -12.38 -2.94
C GLU A 57 7.10 -12.06 -1.45
N HIS A 58 6.02 -11.60 -0.83
CA HIS A 58 6.05 -11.24 0.58
C HIS A 58 4.69 -11.48 1.23
N VAL A 59 4.71 -11.55 2.56
CA VAL A 59 3.53 -11.77 3.38
C VAL A 59 3.20 -10.48 4.12
N HIS A 60 1.92 -10.09 4.11
CA HIS A 60 1.42 -8.98 4.91
C HIS A 60 0.81 -9.50 6.20
N ASP A 61 1.34 -9.07 7.36
CA ASP A 61 0.89 -9.55 8.66
C ASP A 61 -0.55 -9.15 8.99
N SER A 62 -0.95 -7.96 8.60
CA SER A 62 -2.29 -7.43 8.90
C SER A 62 -3.05 -7.01 7.66
N GLY A 63 -2.56 -7.38 6.50
CA GLY A 63 -3.19 -7.10 5.23
C GLY A 63 -2.87 -5.74 4.66
N GLU A 64 -3.43 -5.50 3.49
CA GLU A 64 -3.31 -4.22 2.79
C GLU A 64 -4.57 -3.94 1.98
N GLU A 65 -4.81 -2.69 1.71
CA GLU A 65 -5.71 -2.29 0.65
C GLU A 65 -5.00 -1.32 -0.27
N LEU A 66 -5.37 -1.35 -1.54
CA LEU A 66 -4.79 -0.46 -2.52
C LEU A 66 -5.82 -0.03 -3.56
N LEU A 67 -5.58 1.14 -4.12
CA LEU A 67 -6.33 1.66 -5.25
C LEU A 67 -5.35 1.97 -6.36
N VAL A 68 -5.58 1.41 -7.54
CA VAL A 68 -4.76 1.70 -8.72
C VAL A 68 -5.14 3.08 -9.24
N LEU A 69 -4.21 4.02 -9.20
CA LEU A 69 -4.42 5.41 -9.61
C LEU A 69 -4.14 5.61 -11.10
N GLU A 70 -3.07 4.99 -11.59
CA GLU A 70 -2.63 5.10 -12.99
C GLU A 70 -1.98 3.79 -13.42
N GLY A 71 -2.07 3.49 -14.70
CA GLY A 71 -1.45 2.30 -15.28
C GLY A 71 -2.16 1.01 -14.95
N THR A 72 -1.42 -0.09 -14.97
CA THR A 72 -1.94 -1.42 -14.67
C THR A 72 -1.03 -2.12 -13.68
N PHE A 73 -1.61 -2.48 -12.55
CA PHE A 73 -0.96 -3.28 -11.53
C PHE A 73 -1.30 -4.75 -11.74
N SER A 74 -0.38 -5.65 -11.47
CA SER A 74 -0.58 -7.08 -11.68
C SER A 74 -0.06 -7.90 -10.52
N ASP A 75 -0.63 -9.07 -10.34
CA ASP A 75 -0.11 -10.12 -9.48
C ASP A 75 -0.38 -11.48 -10.14
N GLU A 76 -0.13 -12.57 -9.43
CA GLU A 76 -0.37 -13.93 -9.95
C GLU A 76 -1.84 -14.22 -10.26
N PHE A 77 -2.76 -13.40 -9.79
CA PHE A 77 -4.21 -13.61 -9.96
C PHE A 77 -4.81 -12.79 -11.10
N GLY A 78 -4.11 -11.78 -11.59
CA GLY A 78 -4.65 -10.97 -12.68
C GLY A 78 -3.98 -9.63 -12.89
N ASP A 79 -4.56 -8.89 -13.83
CA ASP A 79 -4.15 -7.54 -14.19
C ASP A 79 -5.24 -6.55 -13.79
N TYR A 80 -4.85 -5.46 -13.17
CA TYR A 80 -5.78 -4.50 -12.57
C TYR A 80 -5.52 -3.10 -13.11
N PRO A 81 -6.41 -2.58 -13.95
CA PRO A 81 -6.25 -1.23 -14.49
C PRO A 81 -6.59 -0.14 -13.47
N ALA A 82 -6.29 1.11 -13.83
CA ALA A 82 -6.63 2.27 -13.00
C ALA A 82 -8.12 2.24 -12.60
N GLY A 83 -8.40 2.60 -11.35
CA GLY A 83 -9.73 2.55 -10.77
C GLY A 83 -10.05 1.25 -10.04
N THR A 84 -9.15 0.28 -10.06
CA THR A 84 -9.36 -1.00 -9.36
C THR A 84 -8.98 -0.86 -7.90
N TYR A 85 -9.87 -1.30 -7.01
CA TYR A 85 -9.61 -1.44 -5.59
C TYR A 85 -9.33 -2.91 -5.26
N ILE A 86 -8.27 -3.16 -4.49
CA ILE A 86 -7.89 -4.52 -4.07
C ILE A 86 -7.71 -4.54 -2.56
N ARG A 87 -8.24 -5.57 -1.93
CA ARG A 87 -7.98 -5.88 -0.52
C ARG A 87 -7.31 -7.23 -0.43
N ASN A 88 -6.12 -7.26 0.16
CA ASN A 88 -5.41 -8.49 0.47
C ASN A 88 -5.45 -8.72 1.97
N PRO A 89 -6.12 -9.79 2.45
CA PRO A 89 -6.21 -10.07 3.88
C PRO A 89 -4.83 -10.29 4.51
N HIS A 90 -4.76 -10.22 5.84
CA HIS A 90 -3.53 -10.53 6.54
C HIS A 90 -3.07 -11.98 6.26
N ASN A 91 -1.77 -12.21 6.36
CA ASN A 91 -1.11 -13.50 6.12
C ASN A 91 -1.29 -14.03 4.70
N THR A 92 -1.56 -13.17 3.73
CA THR A 92 -1.59 -13.56 2.32
C THR A 92 -0.24 -13.30 1.67
N LYS A 93 0.11 -14.16 0.74
CA LYS A 93 1.30 -14.00 -0.10
C LYS A 93 0.91 -13.53 -1.48
N HIS A 94 1.70 -12.64 -2.04
CA HIS A 94 1.52 -12.23 -3.41
C HIS A 94 2.83 -11.73 -4.02
N SER A 95 2.89 -11.73 -5.34
CA SER A 95 4.06 -11.31 -6.12
C SER A 95 3.65 -10.17 -7.05
N PRO A 96 3.61 -8.92 -6.53
CA PRO A 96 3.15 -7.79 -7.32
C PRO A 96 4.18 -7.35 -8.36
N PHE A 97 3.69 -6.96 -9.52
CA PHE A 97 4.51 -6.44 -10.59
C PHE A 97 3.71 -5.47 -11.47
N SER A 98 4.41 -4.75 -12.34
CA SER A 98 3.76 -3.95 -13.36
C SER A 98 4.59 -3.98 -14.64
N LYS A 99 4.00 -4.49 -15.70
CA LYS A 99 4.68 -4.60 -17.00
C LYS A 99 4.89 -3.23 -17.61
N ASN A 100 3.88 -2.37 -17.54
CA ASN A 100 3.89 -1.07 -18.20
C ASN A 100 4.03 0.10 -17.23
N GLY A 101 4.21 -0.20 -15.95
CA GLY A 101 4.24 0.82 -14.91
C GLY A 101 2.87 1.10 -14.33
N CYS A 102 2.84 1.53 -13.07
CA CYS A 102 1.60 1.92 -12.41
C CYS A 102 1.88 2.80 -11.20
N ARG A 103 0.82 3.41 -10.70
CA ARG A 103 0.86 4.23 -9.51
C ARG A 103 -0.32 3.84 -8.63
N LEU A 104 -0.02 3.55 -7.35
CA LEU A 104 -0.97 3.00 -6.40
C LEU A 104 -1.06 3.88 -5.16
N LEU A 105 -2.25 3.95 -4.58
CA LEU A 105 -2.41 4.36 -3.18
C LEU A 105 -2.51 3.08 -2.36
N VAL A 106 -1.60 2.91 -1.40
CA VAL A 106 -1.50 1.67 -0.60
C VAL A 106 -1.65 2.00 0.87
N LYS A 107 -2.52 1.26 1.56
CA LYS A 107 -2.64 1.28 3.02
C LYS A 107 -2.24 -0.08 3.55
N LEU A 108 -1.18 -0.11 4.35
CA LEU A 108 -0.66 -1.34 4.94
C LEU A 108 -1.10 -1.49 6.39
N ARG A 109 -1.43 -2.73 6.75
CA ARG A 109 -1.76 -3.12 8.12
C ARG A 109 -2.91 -2.33 8.75
N GLN A 110 -3.87 -1.93 7.90
CA GLN A 110 -5.08 -1.27 8.35
C GLN A 110 -6.11 -2.26 8.88
N PHE A 111 -5.96 -3.55 8.55
CA PHE A 111 -6.88 -4.59 8.98
C PHE A 111 -6.28 -5.34 10.16
N ASN A 112 -6.59 -4.86 11.35
CA ASN A 112 -6.23 -5.56 12.58
C ASN A 112 -7.20 -6.73 12.77
N PRO A 113 -6.74 -7.96 13.06
CA PRO A 113 -7.64 -9.08 13.34
C PRO A 113 -8.68 -8.78 14.43
N MET A 114 -8.37 -7.89 15.36
CA MET A 114 -9.30 -7.49 16.41
C MET A 114 -10.49 -6.68 15.90
N ASP A 115 -10.37 -6.03 14.75
CA ASP A 115 -11.47 -5.26 14.17
C ASP A 115 -12.63 -6.16 13.74
N ASN A 116 -12.33 -7.38 13.32
CA ASN A 116 -13.36 -8.35 12.96
C ASN A 116 -14.18 -8.79 14.18
N LEU A 117 -13.57 -8.80 15.36
CA LEU A 117 -14.28 -9.14 16.60
C LEU A 117 -15.26 -8.06 17.00
N SER A 118 -14.94 -6.79 16.76
CA SER A 118 -15.87 -5.70 17.06
C SER A 118 -17.09 -5.73 16.14
N LEU A 119 -16.96 -6.17 14.91
CA LEU A 119 -18.09 -6.31 14.00
C LEU A 119 -19.08 -7.42 14.39
N ILE A 120 -18.59 -8.43 15.08
CA ILE A 120 -19.44 -9.56 15.53
C ILE A 120 -20.39 -9.13 16.64
N HIS A 121 -20.07 -8.07 17.35
CA HIS A 121 -20.84 -7.60 18.50
C HIS A 121 -21.84 -6.49 18.18
N ILE A 122 -21.99 -6.18 16.92
CA ILE A 122 -22.95 -5.17 16.46
C ILE A 122 -24.36 -5.81 16.18
#